data_04c08a7068faaf1d564fcc0a1d3bb2f1
#
_entry.id   04c08a7068faaf1d564fcc0a1d3bb2f1
#
_cell.length_a   1.000
_cell.length_b   1.000
_cell.length_c   1.000
_cell.angle_alpha   90.00
_cell.angle_beta   90.00
_cell.angle_gamma   90.00
#
_symmetry.space_group_name_H-M   'P 1'
#
loop_
_entity.id
_entity.type
_entity.pdbx_description
1 polymer ?
#
loop_
_entity_poly.entity_id
_entity_poly.type
_entity_poly.pdbx_seq_one_letter_code
_entity_poly.pdbx_strand_id
1 'polypeptide(L)'
;MKKTVLEIDLKALEHNFNVIYSKLKPSTKFMAIVKAGGYGSDSVEIAKKLEIIGVDYFAVAFTNEGIELRKAGIKTPILVLLPQVESIKNIIDYNLEASLYSFYFLENFIDYVNKKEVKKCFCHFKINTGLNRVGFSEHQINDAVEKIRNCKPIRLTGIYSHLAATDDLNETKFTNSQINLFEKLSSKIKSQISCEPILHMSNTSGIFNYPECEFDMVRSGIGLYGYNNHLNKELVPVHSLKSVIAQIINCKKGESIGYNRSFFCKNDMKVGIIPIGHADGISRFFSKNAHVFIGGKKAEVLGNICMDVLMINL
;
A
#
# COMPACT_ATOMS: atom_id res chain seq x y z
N MET A 1 -5.82 18.59 24.88
CA MET A 1 -5.03 18.14 23.72
C MET A 1 -4.64 16.68 23.95
N LYS A 2 -5.04 15.74 23.07
CA LYS A 2 -4.58 14.35 23.16
C LYS A 2 -3.03 14.37 23.06
N LYS A 3 -2.36 13.73 24.00
CA LYS A 3 -0.89 13.66 24.02
C LYS A 3 -0.36 12.38 23.33
N THR A 4 -1.23 11.56 22.77
CA THR A 4 -0.86 10.43 21.91
C THR A 4 -0.81 10.94 20.49
N VAL A 5 0.36 10.76 19.84
CA VAL A 5 0.63 11.25 18.48
C VAL A 5 1.31 10.17 17.64
N LEU A 6 0.97 10.11 16.39
CA LEU A 6 1.72 9.39 15.36
C LEU A 6 2.61 10.40 14.64
N GLU A 7 3.90 10.30 14.84
CA GLU A 7 4.88 11.13 14.12
C GLU A 7 5.24 10.46 12.80
N ILE A 8 5.28 11.24 11.73
CA ILE A 8 5.65 10.80 10.38
C ILE A 8 6.94 11.49 9.97
N ASP A 9 8.00 10.71 9.77
CA ASP A 9 9.31 11.22 9.37
C ASP A 9 9.43 11.23 7.84
N LEU A 10 9.24 12.42 7.24
CA LEU A 10 9.38 12.61 5.79
C LEU A 10 10.83 12.52 5.30
N LYS A 11 11.84 12.64 6.19
CA LYS A 11 13.24 12.40 5.82
C LYS A 11 13.53 10.90 5.73
N ALA A 12 12.96 10.11 6.64
CA ALA A 12 13.01 8.65 6.56
C ALA A 12 12.31 8.15 5.29
N LEU A 13 11.18 8.74 4.90
CA LEU A 13 10.50 8.44 3.64
C LEU A 13 11.41 8.69 2.42
N GLU A 14 12.05 9.86 2.35
CA GLU A 14 13.00 10.21 1.29
C GLU A 14 14.21 9.28 1.27
N HIS A 15 14.75 8.96 2.43
CA HIS A 15 15.83 7.98 2.56
C HIS A 15 15.41 6.62 1.98
N ASN A 16 14.25 6.10 2.36
CA ASN A 16 13.74 4.82 1.88
C ASN A 16 13.51 4.84 0.36
N PHE A 17 12.95 5.93 -0.16
CA PHE A 17 12.83 6.11 -1.61
C PHE A 17 14.20 6.00 -2.29
N ASN A 18 15.20 6.73 -1.81
CA ASN A 18 16.55 6.73 -2.40
C ASN A 18 17.21 5.35 -2.33
N VAL A 19 17.07 4.62 -1.21
CA VAL A 19 17.56 3.24 -1.08
C VAL A 19 16.92 2.33 -2.13
N ILE A 20 15.60 2.38 -2.28
CA ILE A 20 14.88 1.54 -3.25
C ILE A 20 15.24 1.95 -4.68
N TYR A 21 15.24 3.26 -4.95
CA TYR A 21 15.53 3.80 -6.29
C TYR A 21 16.96 3.48 -6.75
N SER A 22 17.93 3.44 -5.83
CA SER A 22 19.32 3.06 -6.14
C SER A 22 19.50 1.62 -6.63
N LYS A 23 18.48 0.77 -6.48
CA LYS A 23 18.51 -0.63 -7.00
C LYS A 23 18.00 -0.73 -8.43
N LEU A 24 17.43 0.34 -8.98
CA LEU A 24 16.76 0.36 -10.28
C LEU A 24 17.71 0.81 -11.39
N LYS A 25 17.38 0.41 -12.62
CA LYS A 25 18.03 0.97 -13.82
C LYS A 25 17.62 2.43 -14.00
N PRO A 26 18.46 3.28 -14.58
CA PRO A 26 18.18 4.70 -14.77
C PRO A 26 16.90 4.99 -15.58
N SER A 27 16.47 4.06 -16.45
CA SER A 27 15.27 4.20 -17.27
C SER A 27 13.98 3.73 -16.59
N THR A 28 14.09 3.07 -15.45
CA THR A 28 12.94 2.47 -14.77
C THR A 28 12.15 3.51 -13.99
N LYS A 29 10.86 3.59 -14.28
CA LYS A 29 9.92 4.46 -13.58
C LYS A 29 9.57 3.94 -12.20
N PHE A 30 9.20 4.84 -11.32
CA PHE A 30 8.82 4.52 -9.95
C PHE A 30 7.37 4.93 -9.66
N MET A 31 6.53 3.95 -9.31
CA MET A 31 5.17 4.17 -8.83
C MET A 31 5.11 4.02 -7.31
N ALA A 32 4.78 5.10 -6.62
CA ALA A 32 4.59 5.09 -5.18
C ALA A 32 3.15 4.70 -4.81
N ILE A 33 2.98 3.72 -3.93
CA ILE A 33 1.68 3.27 -3.45
C ILE A 33 1.33 4.02 -2.16
N VAL A 34 0.31 4.88 -2.25
CA VAL A 34 -0.10 5.79 -1.15
C VAL A 34 -1.54 5.56 -0.68
N LYS A 35 -2.08 4.37 -0.94
CA LYS A 35 -3.42 3.93 -0.53
C LYS A 35 -3.56 3.84 0.99
N ALA A 36 -4.80 3.70 1.47
CA ALA A 36 -5.15 3.55 2.89
C ALA A 36 -4.58 4.69 3.75
N GLY A 37 -4.81 5.95 3.30
CA GLY A 37 -4.30 7.12 4.00
C GLY A 37 -2.77 7.17 4.06
N GLY A 38 -2.06 6.69 3.01
CA GLY A 38 -0.60 6.58 3.05
C GLY A 38 -0.14 5.53 4.05
N TYR A 39 -0.74 4.34 4.02
CA TYR A 39 -0.46 3.25 4.97
C TYR A 39 -0.67 3.67 6.45
N GLY A 40 -1.72 4.47 6.70
CA GLY A 40 -2.04 4.96 8.04
C GLY A 40 -1.26 6.20 8.47
N SER A 41 -0.56 6.85 7.53
CA SER A 41 0.13 8.14 7.74
C SER A 41 -0.79 9.33 7.44
N ASP A 42 -0.43 10.01 6.36
CA ASP A 42 -1.18 11.08 5.71
C ASP A 42 -0.86 11.01 4.22
N SER A 43 -1.80 10.51 3.42
CA SER A 43 -1.58 10.28 1.98
C SER A 43 -1.21 11.57 1.23
N VAL A 44 -1.75 12.71 1.65
CA VAL A 44 -1.50 14.02 1.02
C VAL A 44 -0.06 14.48 1.29
N GLU A 45 0.37 14.48 2.54
CA GLU A 45 1.73 14.94 2.88
C GLU A 45 2.81 13.97 2.35
N ILE A 46 2.53 12.66 2.39
CA ILE A 46 3.38 11.64 1.76
C ILE A 46 3.48 11.88 0.25
N ALA A 47 2.35 12.08 -0.44
CA ALA A 47 2.36 12.27 -1.90
C ALA A 47 3.04 13.58 -2.30
N LYS A 48 2.81 14.70 -1.59
CA LYS A 48 3.53 15.95 -1.82
C LYS A 48 5.04 15.78 -1.71
N LYS A 49 5.50 15.10 -0.65
CA LYS A 49 6.94 14.85 -0.46
C LYS A 49 7.49 13.99 -1.59
N LEU A 50 6.80 12.91 -1.97
CA LEU A 50 7.22 12.01 -3.03
C LEU A 50 7.18 12.67 -4.42
N GLU A 51 6.21 13.54 -4.70
CA GLU A 51 6.15 14.32 -5.94
C GLU A 51 7.35 15.27 -6.08
N ILE A 52 7.73 15.94 -4.98
CA ILE A 52 8.91 16.83 -4.95
C ILE A 52 10.21 16.06 -5.25
N ILE A 53 10.37 14.85 -4.75
CA ILE A 53 11.56 14.04 -4.98
C ILE A 53 11.55 13.28 -6.31
N GLY A 54 10.45 13.38 -7.08
CA GLY A 54 10.40 12.96 -8.47
C GLY A 54 9.88 11.56 -8.75
N VAL A 55 8.89 11.06 -8.00
CA VAL A 55 8.20 9.82 -8.41
C VAL A 55 7.43 10.02 -9.71
N ASP A 56 7.39 9.00 -10.56
CA ASP A 56 6.74 9.06 -11.88
C ASP A 56 5.23 8.83 -11.81
N TYR A 57 4.77 8.05 -10.83
CA TYR A 57 3.38 7.65 -10.66
C TYR A 57 3.00 7.51 -9.19
N PHE A 58 1.73 7.73 -8.91
CA PHE A 58 1.09 7.27 -7.67
C PHE A 58 0.10 6.15 -7.96
N ALA A 59 -0.18 5.31 -6.96
CA ALA A 59 -1.32 4.43 -6.99
C ALA A 59 -2.06 4.43 -5.65
N VAL A 60 -3.37 4.40 -5.76
CA VAL A 60 -4.33 4.32 -4.66
C VAL A 60 -5.23 3.10 -4.82
N ALA A 61 -5.92 2.68 -3.76
CA ALA A 61 -6.85 1.56 -3.86
C ALA A 61 -8.15 1.99 -4.53
N PHE A 62 -8.75 3.07 -4.06
CA PHE A 62 -10.09 3.53 -4.45
C PHE A 62 -10.07 4.95 -5.01
N THR A 63 -11.11 5.29 -5.77
CA THR A 63 -11.22 6.58 -6.47
C THR A 63 -11.23 7.78 -5.54
N ASN A 64 -11.87 7.69 -4.37
CA ASN A 64 -11.92 8.76 -3.38
C ASN A 64 -10.53 9.17 -2.87
N GLU A 65 -9.61 8.22 -2.69
CA GLU A 65 -8.22 8.50 -2.31
C GLU A 65 -7.51 9.32 -3.40
N GLY A 66 -7.71 8.96 -4.68
CA GLY A 66 -7.16 9.71 -5.81
C GLY A 66 -7.73 11.13 -5.91
N ILE A 67 -9.03 11.31 -5.63
CA ILE A 67 -9.67 12.63 -5.58
C ILE A 67 -9.05 13.50 -4.50
N GLU A 68 -8.80 12.95 -3.32
CA GLU A 68 -8.16 13.66 -2.22
C GLU A 68 -6.78 14.19 -2.63
N LEU A 69 -5.96 13.37 -3.26
CA LEU A 69 -4.65 13.77 -3.78
C LEU A 69 -4.77 14.87 -4.85
N ARG A 70 -5.72 14.73 -5.79
CA ARG A 70 -5.95 15.77 -6.82
C ARG A 70 -6.39 17.09 -6.21
N LYS A 71 -7.31 17.08 -5.22
CA LYS A 71 -7.73 18.29 -4.48
C LYS A 71 -6.58 18.93 -3.70
N ALA A 72 -5.62 18.13 -3.24
CA ALA A 72 -4.40 18.62 -2.59
C ALA A 72 -3.35 19.19 -3.57
N GLY A 73 -3.62 19.13 -4.88
CA GLY A 73 -2.77 19.73 -5.92
C GLY A 73 -1.79 18.79 -6.60
N ILE A 74 -1.76 17.48 -6.25
CA ILE A 74 -0.90 16.49 -6.89
C ILE A 74 -1.17 16.42 -8.39
N LYS A 75 -0.12 16.54 -9.23
CA LYS A 75 -0.17 16.52 -10.69
C LYS A 75 0.29 15.22 -11.31
N THR A 76 1.22 14.55 -10.65
CA THR A 76 1.72 13.22 -11.06
C THR A 76 0.57 12.25 -11.39
N PRO A 77 0.67 11.42 -12.44
CA PRO A 77 -0.36 10.42 -12.76
C PRO A 77 -0.75 9.55 -11.56
N ILE A 78 -2.05 9.26 -11.41
CA ILE A 78 -2.57 8.46 -10.29
C ILE A 78 -3.37 7.29 -10.85
N LEU A 79 -2.90 6.07 -10.60
CA LEU A 79 -3.61 4.83 -10.92
C LEU A 79 -4.55 4.43 -9.76
N VAL A 80 -5.83 4.22 -10.06
CA VAL A 80 -6.79 3.61 -9.15
C VAL A 80 -6.78 2.10 -9.37
N LEU A 81 -6.29 1.34 -8.37
CA LEU A 81 -6.05 -0.11 -8.50
C LEU A 81 -7.33 -0.95 -8.49
N LEU A 82 -8.38 -0.49 -7.81
CA LEU A 82 -9.67 -1.15 -7.71
C LEU A 82 -10.83 -0.14 -7.86
N PRO A 83 -10.94 0.49 -9.04
CA PRO A 83 -12.03 1.41 -9.29
C PRO A 83 -13.38 0.68 -9.31
N GLN A 84 -14.45 1.38 -8.93
CA GLN A 84 -15.82 0.87 -8.91
C GLN A 84 -16.65 1.57 -10.00
N VAL A 85 -17.67 0.89 -10.50
CA VAL A 85 -18.51 1.40 -11.61
C VAL A 85 -19.14 2.75 -11.25
N GLU A 86 -19.60 2.92 -10.02
CA GLU A 86 -20.21 4.14 -9.51
C GLU A 86 -19.26 5.33 -9.51
N SER A 87 -17.96 5.06 -9.54
CA SER A 87 -16.91 6.09 -9.49
C SER A 87 -16.35 6.47 -10.87
N ILE A 88 -16.82 5.89 -11.97
CA ILE A 88 -16.30 6.15 -13.33
C ILE A 88 -16.33 7.65 -13.68
N LYS A 89 -17.43 8.33 -13.35
CA LYS A 89 -17.54 9.78 -13.53
C LYS A 89 -16.36 10.52 -12.86
N ASN A 90 -16.10 10.19 -11.62
CA ASN A 90 -15.04 10.85 -10.85
C ASN A 90 -13.64 10.52 -11.38
N ILE A 91 -13.40 9.31 -11.86
CA ILE A 91 -12.13 8.94 -12.51
C ILE A 91 -11.84 9.87 -13.68
N ILE A 92 -12.85 10.13 -14.52
CA ILE A 92 -12.73 11.02 -15.68
C ILE A 92 -12.56 12.47 -15.23
N ASP A 93 -13.44 12.95 -14.35
CA ASP A 93 -13.46 14.36 -13.92
C ASP A 93 -12.16 14.81 -13.23
N TYR A 94 -11.55 13.90 -12.46
CA TYR A 94 -10.31 14.15 -11.73
C TYR A 94 -9.05 13.69 -12.45
N ASN A 95 -9.18 13.30 -13.73
CA ASN A 95 -8.05 12.84 -14.56
C ASN A 95 -7.22 11.74 -13.82
N LEU A 96 -7.92 10.72 -13.32
CA LEU A 96 -7.32 9.52 -12.74
C LEU A 96 -7.22 8.43 -13.79
N GLU A 97 -6.28 7.51 -13.62
CA GLU A 97 -6.13 6.35 -14.49
C GLU A 97 -6.85 5.13 -13.89
N ALA A 98 -7.67 4.45 -14.69
CA ALA A 98 -8.45 3.32 -14.23
C ALA A 98 -7.71 1.99 -14.45
N SER A 99 -7.70 1.12 -13.45
CA SER A 99 -7.36 -0.29 -13.65
C SER A 99 -8.53 -1.03 -14.30
N LEU A 100 -8.32 -1.58 -15.49
CA LEU A 100 -9.26 -2.47 -16.16
C LEU A 100 -8.95 -3.91 -15.72
N TYR A 101 -9.79 -4.49 -14.88
CA TYR A 101 -9.50 -5.75 -14.20
C TYR A 101 -10.57 -6.84 -14.34
N SER A 102 -11.74 -6.51 -14.94
CA SER A 102 -12.83 -7.43 -15.17
C SER A 102 -13.71 -6.95 -16.32
N PHE A 103 -14.47 -7.86 -16.98
CA PHE A 103 -15.44 -7.48 -18.01
C PHE A 103 -16.52 -6.57 -17.45
N TYR A 104 -17.01 -6.86 -16.24
CA TYR A 104 -18.02 -6.01 -15.60
C TYR A 104 -17.57 -4.54 -15.51
N PHE A 105 -16.37 -4.28 -15.02
CA PHE A 105 -15.87 -2.91 -14.96
C PHE A 105 -15.56 -2.33 -16.36
N LEU A 106 -14.90 -3.11 -17.22
CA LEU A 106 -14.52 -2.68 -18.58
C LEU A 106 -15.74 -2.27 -19.42
N GLU A 107 -16.81 -3.06 -19.44
CA GLU A 107 -18.00 -2.79 -20.22
C GLU A 107 -18.74 -1.54 -19.72
N ASN A 108 -18.95 -1.42 -18.42
CA ASN A 108 -19.54 -0.22 -17.84
C ASN A 108 -18.68 1.03 -18.08
N PHE A 109 -17.35 0.88 -18.08
CA PHE A 109 -16.44 1.98 -18.37
C PHE A 109 -16.55 2.43 -19.84
N ILE A 110 -16.58 1.49 -20.77
CA ILE A 110 -16.79 1.75 -22.22
C ILE A 110 -18.15 2.42 -22.46
N ASP A 111 -19.22 1.88 -21.87
CA ASP A 111 -20.56 2.45 -21.99
C ASP A 111 -20.63 3.89 -21.49
N TYR A 112 -20.03 4.15 -20.34
CA TYR A 112 -19.95 5.51 -19.77
C TYR A 112 -19.20 6.46 -20.70
N VAL A 113 -18.01 6.05 -21.16
CA VAL A 113 -17.13 6.85 -22.03
C VAL A 113 -17.82 7.20 -23.33
N ASN A 114 -18.52 6.24 -23.96
CA ASN A 114 -19.26 6.47 -25.19
C ASN A 114 -20.50 7.35 -24.96
N LYS A 115 -21.31 7.07 -23.93
CA LYS A 115 -22.52 7.84 -23.60
C LYS A 115 -22.22 9.31 -23.25
N LYS A 116 -21.05 9.57 -22.64
CA LYS A 116 -20.64 10.92 -22.23
C LYS A 116 -19.71 11.60 -23.22
N GLU A 117 -19.46 10.98 -24.37
CA GLU A 117 -18.60 11.49 -25.44
C GLU A 117 -17.22 11.94 -24.91
N VAL A 118 -16.66 11.14 -23.98
CA VAL A 118 -15.36 11.41 -23.39
C VAL A 118 -14.30 11.37 -24.49
N LYS A 119 -13.54 12.45 -24.66
CA LYS A 119 -12.55 12.55 -25.74
C LYS A 119 -11.32 11.66 -25.53
N LYS A 120 -10.89 11.51 -24.26
CA LYS A 120 -9.70 10.75 -23.89
C LYS A 120 -9.75 10.33 -22.42
N CYS A 121 -9.41 9.09 -22.13
CA CYS A 121 -9.22 8.57 -20.77
C CYS A 121 -8.06 7.58 -20.74
N PHE A 122 -7.39 7.51 -19.59
CA PHE A 122 -6.19 6.69 -19.40
C PHE A 122 -6.49 5.47 -18.53
N CYS A 123 -5.95 4.32 -18.93
CA CYS A 123 -6.22 3.07 -18.26
C CYS A 123 -4.98 2.18 -18.21
N HIS A 124 -4.90 1.34 -17.18
CA HIS A 124 -3.96 0.24 -17.09
C HIS A 124 -4.69 -1.10 -17.19
N PHE A 125 -4.18 -2.01 -18.00
CA PHE A 125 -4.73 -3.36 -18.15
C PHE A 125 -4.16 -4.28 -17.09
N LYS A 126 -5.03 -4.92 -16.29
CA LYS A 126 -4.62 -5.82 -15.23
C LYS A 126 -4.68 -7.27 -15.66
N ILE A 127 -3.54 -7.96 -15.63
CA ILE A 127 -3.42 -9.40 -15.89
C ILE A 127 -3.37 -10.17 -14.55
N ASN A 128 -4.12 -11.26 -14.46
CA ASN A 128 -3.96 -12.23 -13.38
C ASN A 128 -2.94 -13.29 -13.79
N THR A 129 -1.79 -13.30 -13.15
CA THR A 129 -0.70 -14.26 -13.39
C THR A 129 -0.55 -15.27 -12.25
N GLY A 130 -1.54 -15.38 -11.34
CA GLY A 130 -1.52 -16.39 -10.27
C GLY A 130 -1.77 -15.87 -8.86
N LEU A 131 -1.81 -14.54 -8.62
CA LEU A 131 -2.24 -14.01 -7.33
C LEU A 131 -3.73 -14.27 -7.06
N ASN A 132 -4.55 -14.45 -8.11
CA ASN A 132 -5.98 -14.80 -8.04
C ASN A 132 -6.82 -13.84 -7.20
N ARG A 133 -6.51 -12.55 -7.29
CA ARG A 133 -7.23 -11.49 -6.59
C ARG A 133 -8.14 -10.70 -7.53
N VAL A 134 -7.55 -10.09 -8.57
CA VAL A 134 -8.23 -9.36 -9.65
C VAL A 134 -7.37 -9.38 -10.91
N GLY A 135 -7.98 -9.21 -12.07
CA GLY A 135 -7.31 -9.17 -13.38
C GLY A 135 -7.84 -10.20 -14.36
N PHE A 136 -7.66 -9.95 -15.64
CA PHE A 136 -8.04 -10.87 -16.70
C PHE A 136 -7.13 -12.09 -16.73
N SER A 137 -7.73 -13.27 -16.83
CA SER A 137 -7.01 -14.53 -17.06
C SER A 137 -6.61 -14.68 -18.54
N GLU A 138 -5.67 -15.58 -18.84
CA GLU A 138 -5.10 -15.77 -20.19
C GLU A 138 -6.17 -15.93 -21.27
N HIS A 139 -7.23 -16.71 -21.03
CA HIS A 139 -8.31 -16.94 -22.01
C HIS A 139 -9.19 -15.70 -22.25
N GLN A 140 -9.20 -14.73 -21.35
CA GLN A 140 -10.00 -13.51 -21.42
C GLN A 140 -9.29 -12.36 -22.17
N ILE A 141 -7.97 -12.47 -22.39
CA ILE A 141 -7.13 -11.37 -22.90
C ILE A 141 -7.62 -10.88 -24.26
N ASN A 142 -7.86 -11.79 -25.23
CA ASN A 142 -8.22 -11.38 -26.60
C ASN A 142 -9.50 -10.56 -26.62
N ASP A 143 -10.55 -11.05 -25.96
CA ASP A 143 -11.88 -10.41 -25.95
C ASP A 143 -11.81 -9.05 -25.24
N ALA A 144 -11.07 -8.98 -24.13
CA ALA A 144 -10.90 -7.72 -23.39
C ALA A 144 -10.11 -6.68 -24.21
N VAL A 145 -9.04 -7.09 -24.88
CA VAL A 145 -8.22 -6.22 -25.74
C VAL A 145 -9.02 -5.73 -26.97
N GLU A 146 -9.82 -6.61 -27.58
CA GLU A 146 -10.69 -6.23 -28.69
C GLU A 146 -11.68 -5.15 -28.29
N LYS A 147 -12.35 -5.31 -27.12
CA LYS A 147 -13.26 -4.27 -26.60
C LYS A 147 -12.55 -2.92 -26.38
N ILE A 148 -11.33 -2.94 -25.82
CA ILE A 148 -10.52 -1.73 -25.61
C ILE A 148 -10.16 -1.06 -26.94
N ARG A 149 -9.71 -1.84 -27.94
CA ARG A 149 -9.36 -1.34 -29.27
C ARG A 149 -10.52 -0.64 -29.97
N ASN A 150 -11.72 -1.19 -29.81
CA ASN A 150 -12.94 -0.66 -30.41
C ASN A 150 -13.44 0.61 -29.71
N CYS A 151 -12.93 0.95 -28.53
CA CYS A 151 -13.27 2.17 -27.80
C CYS A 151 -12.18 3.24 -27.97
N LYS A 152 -12.29 4.06 -29.02
CA LYS A 152 -11.31 5.08 -29.41
C LYS A 152 -10.84 6.03 -28.30
N PRO A 153 -11.68 6.47 -27.35
CA PRO A 153 -11.24 7.34 -26.26
C PRO A 153 -10.25 6.72 -25.28
N ILE A 154 -10.28 5.40 -25.11
CA ILE A 154 -9.39 4.69 -24.16
C ILE A 154 -7.95 4.74 -24.66
N ARG A 155 -7.05 5.18 -23.77
CA ARG A 155 -5.59 5.12 -23.95
C ARG A 155 -5.04 4.15 -22.93
N LEU A 156 -4.54 3.02 -23.41
CA LEU A 156 -3.89 2.04 -22.56
C LEU A 156 -2.46 2.55 -22.25
N THR A 157 -2.26 3.09 -21.05
CA THR A 157 -0.98 3.67 -20.60
C THR A 157 -0.11 2.64 -19.89
N GLY A 158 -0.70 1.57 -19.35
CA GLY A 158 0.05 0.51 -18.69
C GLY A 158 -0.57 -0.87 -18.82
N ILE A 159 0.26 -1.88 -18.70
CA ILE A 159 -0.12 -3.29 -18.52
C ILE A 159 0.58 -3.79 -17.27
N TYR A 160 -0.17 -4.44 -16.36
CA TYR A 160 0.44 -4.86 -15.11
C TYR A 160 -0.12 -6.14 -14.51
N SER A 161 0.70 -6.74 -13.66
CA SER A 161 0.31 -7.83 -12.78
C SER A 161 0.79 -7.57 -11.35
N HIS A 162 0.77 -8.59 -10.50
CA HIS A 162 1.29 -8.50 -9.12
C HIS A 162 1.83 -9.84 -8.68
N LEU A 163 3.07 -9.82 -8.19
CA LEU A 163 3.74 -11.00 -7.68
C LEU A 163 3.18 -11.38 -6.29
N ALA A 164 3.00 -12.66 -6.05
CA ALA A 164 2.33 -13.17 -4.86
C ALA A 164 3.29 -13.51 -3.71
N ALA A 165 4.51 -13.95 -4.01
CA ALA A 165 5.39 -14.57 -3.03
C ALA A 165 6.86 -14.11 -3.15
N THR A 166 7.10 -12.84 -3.49
CA THR A 166 8.44 -12.30 -3.69
C THR A 166 9.29 -12.17 -2.42
N ASP A 167 8.68 -12.26 -1.26
CA ASP A 167 9.32 -12.24 0.06
C ASP A 167 9.70 -13.62 0.57
N ASP A 168 9.20 -14.69 -0.05
CA ASP A 168 9.56 -16.09 0.25
C ASP A 168 10.40 -16.70 -0.89
N LEU A 169 11.69 -16.86 -0.67
CA LEU A 169 12.60 -17.42 -1.66
C LEU A 169 12.34 -18.92 -1.93
N ASN A 170 11.62 -19.64 -1.07
CA ASN A 170 11.20 -21.01 -1.36
C ASN A 170 10.17 -21.06 -2.51
N GLU A 171 9.45 -19.95 -2.75
CA GLU A 171 8.46 -19.81 -3.81
C GLU A 171 9.03 -19.25 -5.12
N THR A 172 10.36 -19.28 -5.30
CA THR A 172 11.04 -18.75 -6.51
C THR A 172 10.51 -19.38 -7.79
N LYS A 173 10.22 -20.68 -7.79
CA LYS A 173 9.67 -21.38 -8.96
C LYS A 173 8.31 -20.82 -9.37
N PHE A 174 7.46 -20.55 -8.41
CA PHE A 174 6.14 -19.95 -8.64
C PHE A 174 6.27 -18.50 -9.10
N THR A 175 7.12 -17.70 -8.46
CA THR A 175 7.40 -16.31 -8.83
C THR A 175 7.89 -16.21 -10.28
N ASN A 176 8.84 -17.06 -10.68
CA ASN A 176 9.33 -17.11 -12.07
C ASN A 176 8.24 -17.52 -13.06
N SER A 177 7.35 -18.43 -12.69
CA SER A 177 6.20 -18.78 -13.53
C SER A 177 5.24 -17.60 -13.75
N GLN A 178 5.04 -16.75 -12.74
CA GLN A 178 4.25 -15.53 -12.85
C GLN A 178 4.93 -14.51 -13.80
N ILE A 179 6.25 -14.35 -13.71
CA ILE A 179 7.03 -13.43 -14.55
C ILE A 179 6.93 -13.89 -16.01
N ASN A 180 7.24 -15.15 -16.32
CA ASN A 180 7.18 -15.71 -17.66
C ASN A 180 5.76 -15.59 -18.27
N LEU A 181 4.73 -15.83 -17.47
CA LEU A 181 3.36 -15.68 -17.94
C LEU A 181 3.02 -14.20 -18.24
N PHE A 182 3.50 -13.28 -17.40
CA PHE A 182 3.31 -11.85 -17.64
C PHE A 182 4.01 -11.38 -18.92
N GLU A 183 5.24 -11.79 -19.15
CA GLU A 183 5.98 -11.48 -20.39
C GLU A 183 5.24 -12.00 -21.63
N LYS A 184 4.82 -13.27 -21.61
CA LYS A 184 4.05 -13.87 -22.71
C LYS A 184 2.78 -13.09 -23.00
N LEU A 185 1.98 -12.78 -21.96
CA LEU A 185 0.67 -12.15 -22.13
C LEU A 185 0.78 -10.66 -22.45
N SER A 186 1.73 -9.93 -21.86
CA SER A 186 1.97 -8.52 -22.19
C SER A 186 2.46 -8.36 -23.63
N SER A 187 3.35 -9.21 -24.11
CA SER A 187 3.79 -9.23 -25.51
C SER A 187 2.63 -9.52 -26.47
N LYS A 188 1.76 -10.47 -26.11
CA LYS A 188 0.54 -10.76 -26.88
C LYS A 188 -0.42 -9.56 -26.94
N ILE A 189 -0.58 -8.82 -25.83
CA ILE A 189 -1.41 -7.61 -25.83
C ILE A 189 -0.78 -6.52 -26.68
N LYS A 190 0.53 -6.27 -26.51
CA LYS A 190 1.27 -5.26 -27.29
C LYS A 190 1.18 -5.48 -28.79
N SER A 191 1.20 -6.73 -29.26
CA SER A 191 1.05 -7.05 -30.69
C SER A 191 -0.36 -6.73 -31.27
N GLN A 192 -1.36 -6.52 -30.41
CA GLN A 192 -2.73 -6.25 -30.81
C GLN A 192 -3.13 -4.77 -30.70
N ILE A 193 -2.32 -3.94 -30.09
CA ILE A 193 -2.59 -2.51 -29.86
C ILE A 193 -1.57 -1.63 -30.57
N SER A 194 -1.92 -0.37 -30.84
CA SER A 194 -1.06 0.59 -31.55
C SER A 194 -0.33 1.56 -30.63
N CYS A 195 -0.24 1.26 -29.33
CA CYS A 195 0.45 2.09 -28.33
C CYS A 195 1.51 1.27 -27.60
N GLU A 196 2.43 1.95 -26.94
CA GLU A 196 3.48 1.34 -26.11
C GLU A 196 3.16 1.56 -24.61
N PRO A 197 2.38 0.68 -23.99
CA PRO A 197 2.04 0.79 -22.57
C PRO A 197 3.24 0.43 -21.69
N ILE A 198 3.35 1.11 -20.55
CA ILE A 198 4.33 0.84 -19.51
C ILE A 198 4.04 -0.53 -18.88
N LEU A 199 5.03 -1.43 -18.90
CA LEU A 199 4.92 -2.73 -18.26
C LEU A 199 5.36 -2.65 -16.79
N HIS A 200 4.56 -3.17 -15.87
CA HIS A 200 4.95 -3.17 -14.46
C HIS A 200 4.37 -4.35 -13.66
N MET A 201 5.22 -5.01 -12.90
CA MET A 201 4.84 -6.18 -12.12
C MET A 201 5.45 -6.18 -10.71
N SER A 202 6.69 -5.74 -10.58
CA SER A 202 7.48 -5.79 -9.35
C SER A 202 6.82 -4.99 -8.22
N ASN A 203 6.82 -5.57 -7.02
CA ASN A 203 6.48 -4.92 -5.75
C ASN A 203 7.76 -4.67 -4.94
N THR A 204 7.66 -4.17 -3.70
CA THR A 204 8.83 -3.87 -2.86
C THR A 204 9.80 -5.06 -2.78
N SER A 205 9.33 -6.24 -2.41
CA SER A 205 10.20 -7.42 -2.27
C SER A 205 10.72 -7.90 -3.63
N GLY A 206 9.94 -7.73 -4.70
CA GLY A 206 10.38 -8.03 -6.07
C GLY A 206 11.55 -7.16 -6.51
N ILE A 207 11.59 -5.88 -6.13
CA ILE A 207 12.70 -4.98 -6.44
C ILE A 207 14.02 -5.50 -5.86
N PHE A 208 14.00 -6.05 -4.65
CA PHE A 208 15.21 -6.54 -3.98
C PHE A 208 15.60 -7.95 -4.39
N ASN A 209 14.63 -8.83 -4.63
CA ASN A 209 14.87 -10.27 -4.78
C ASN A 209 14.82 -10.76 -6.24
N TYR A 210 14.17 -10.01 -7.14
CA TYR A 210 13.93 -10.39 -8.54
C TYR A 210 14.18 -9.20 -9.47
N PRO A 211 15.43 -8.71 -9.60
CA PRO A 211 15.74 -7.55 -10.43
C PRO A 211 15.39 -7.74 -11.92
N GLU A 212 15.29 -8.99 -12.38
CA GLU A 212 14.85 -9.32 -13.73
C GLU A 212 13.39 -8.93 -14.01
N CYS A 213 12.53 -8.81 -12.99
CA CYS A 213 11.14 -8.41 -13.15
C CYS A 213 10.88 -6.90 -13.03
N GLU A 214 11.90 -6.08 -13.20
CA GLU A 214 11.82 -4.62 -13.09
C GLU A 214 10.91 -4.02 -14.17
N PHE A 215 10.97 -4.53 -15.41
CA PHE A 215 10.25 -4.01 -16.57
C PHE A 215 10.44 -2.50 -16.77
N ASP A 216 9.38 -1.78 -17.20
CA ASP A 216 9.46 -0.33 -17.43
C ASP A 216 9.20 0.49 -16.16
N MET A 217 8.54 -0.11 -15.16
CA MET A 217 8.19 0.57 -13.91
C MET A 217 8.06 -0.41 -12.75
N VAL A 218 8.51 -0.01 -11.58
CA VAL A 218 8.32 -0.75 -10.33
C VAL A 218 7.29 -0.06 -9.42
N ARG A 219 6.75 -0.82 -8.46
CA ARG A 219 5.80 -0.29 -7.48
C ARG A 219 6.27 -0.59 -6.07
N SER A 220 6.47 0.45 -5.27
CA SER A 220 6.77 0.30 -3.86
C SER A 220 5.67 0.92 -2.98
N GLY A 221 5.27 0.18 -1.97
CA GLY A 221 4.39 0.63 -0.91
C GLY A 221 5.09 0.44 0.42
N ILE A 222 4.99 -0.74 1.00
CA ILE A 222 5.46 -1.05 2.36
C ILE A 222 6.94 -0.65 2.58
N GLY A 223 7.79 -0.78 1.57
CA GLY A 223 9.20 -0.38 1.64
C GLY A 223 9.41 1.12 1.80
N LEU A 224 8.58 1.95 1.17
CA LEU A 224 8.63 3.41 1.36
C LEU A 224 8.41 3.80 2.82
N TYR A 225 7.59 3.04 3.55
CA TYR A 225 7.32 3.27 4.97
C TYR A 225 8.32 2.61 5.92
N GLY A 226 9.39 2.00 5.38
CA GLY A 226 10.48 1.43 6.15
C GLY A 226 10.26 0.00 6.61
N TYR A 227 9.30 -0.70 6.02
CA TYR A 227 9.01 -2.10 6.33
C TYR A 227 9.32 -2.98 5.12
N ASN A 228 10.16 -3.97 5.34
CA ASN A 228 10.48 -4.99 4.36
C ASN A 228 10.72 -6.30 5.12
N ASN A 229 10.05 -7.37 4.71
CA ASN A 229 10.07 -8.69 5.33
C ASN A 229 11.50 -9.25 5.47
N HIS A 230 12.29 -8.70 6.40
CA HIS A 230 13.64 -9.12 6.80
C HIS A 230 14.78 -8.92 5.76
N LEU A 231 14.53 -8.32 4.60
CA LEU A 231 15.48 -8.38 3.49
C LEU A 231 16.38 -7.15 3.34
N ASN A 232 16.04 -6.02 3.94
CA ASN A 232 16.91 -4.85 3.88
C ASN A 232 16.94 -4.06 5.19
N LYS A 233 18.11 -4.08 5.85
CA LYS A 233 18.36 -3.30 7.06
C LYS A 233 18.58 -1.80 6.81
N GLU A 234 18.65 -1.37 5.55
CA GLU A 234 18.86 0.03 5.17
C GLU A 234 17.56 0.85 5.24
N LEU A 235 16.39 0.21 5.21
CA LEU A 235 15.12 0.90 5.30
C LEU A 235 14.81 1.29 6.74
N VAL A 236 14.35 2.53 6.93
CA VAL A 236 14.09 3.15 8.23
C VAL A 236 12.59 3.34 8.43
N PRO A 237 12.00 2.90 9.56
CA PRO A 237 10.58 3.14 9.85
C PRO A 237 10.22 4.62 9.80
N VAL A 238 9.18 4.95 9.03
CA VAL A 238 8.66 6.32 8.89
C VAL A 238 7.79 6.71 10.08
N HIS A 239 7.20 5.73 10.75
CA HIS A 239 6.22 5.94 11.83
C HIS A 239 6.83 5.82 13.21
N SER A 240 6.47 6.75 14.11
CA SER A 240 6.74 6.67 15.54
C SER A 240 5.48 7.00 16.32
N LEU A 241 4.90 6.00 17.00
CA LEU A 241 3.75 6.20 17.87
C LEU A 241 4.22 6.57 19.27
N LYS A 242 3.89 7.77 19.74
CA LYS A 242 4.28 8.30 21.05
C LYS A 242 3.05 8.63 21.90
N SER A 243 3.17 8.39 23.20
CA SER A 243 2.13 8.72 24.17
C SER A 243 2.75 9.17 25.49
N VAL A 244 1.91 9.38 26.49
CA VAL A 244 2.31 9.79 27.85
C VAL A 244 1.78 8.81 28.88
N ILE A 245 2.36 8.78 30.06
CA ILE A 245 1.78 8.12 31.23
C ILE A 245 0.75 9.08 31.83
N ALA A 246 -0.54 8.71 31.72
CA ALA A 246 -1.65 9.53 32.26
C ALA A 246 -1.76 9.40 33.76
N GLN A 247 -1.45 8.21 34.31
CA GLN A 247 -1.51 7.91 35.75
C GLN A 247 -0.52 6.82 36.10
N ILE A 248 -0.01 6.84 37.33
CA ILE A 248 0.76 5.75 37.93
C ILE A 248 -0.05 5.21 39.11
N ILE A 249 -0.24 3.88 39.14
CA ILE A 249 -0.95 3.16 40.21
C ILE A 249 0.05 2.22 40.89
N ASN A 250 0.03 2.18 42.21
CA ASN A 250 0.78 1.19 42.98
C ASN A 250 -0.12 -0.04 43.22
N CYS A 251 0.22 -1.16 42.64
CA CYS A 251 -0.49 -2.42 42.82
C CYS A 251 0.26 -3.34 43.77
N LYS A 252 -0.45 -4.00 44.69
CA LYS A 252 0.14 -4.94 45.64
C LYS A 252 0.21 -6.35 45.06
N LYS A 253 1.10 -7.16 45.61
CA LYS A 253 1.16 -8.60 45.30
C LYS A 253 -0.21 -9.23 45.45
N GLY A 254 -0.65 -10.00 44.46
CA GLY A 254 -1.94 -10.68 44.41
C GLY A 254 -3.08 -9.86 43.82
N GLU A 255 -2.93 -8.54 43.64
CA GLU A 255 -3.92 -7.73 42.93
C GLU A 255 -3.90 -8.03 41.42
N SER A 256 -5.04 -7.80 40.77
CA SER A 256 -5.20 -8.07 39.34
C SER A 256 -5.32 -6.78 38.53
N ILE A 257 -4.85 -6.82 37.29
CA ILE A 257 -4.85 -5.68 36.36
C ILE A 257 -5.72 -6.01 35.14
N GLY A 258 -6.58 -5.05 34.76
CA GLY A 258 -7.36 -5.05 33.54
C GLY A 258 -8.57 -5.99 33.55
N TYR A 259 -9.30 -6.00 32.43
CA TYR A 259 -10.49 -6.80 32.23
C TYR A 259 -10.21 -8.29 32.36
N ASN A 260 -11.21 -9.00 32.93
CA ASN A 260 -11.16 -10.44 33.23
C ASN A 260 -10.02 -10.82 34.17
N ARG A 261 -9.47 -9.86 34.91
CA ARG A 261 -8.33 -10.10 35.83
C ARG A 261 -7.18 -10.86 35.15
N SER A 262 -6.89 -10.48 33.89
CA SER A 262 -6.02 -11.26 33.01
C SER A 262 -4.54 -11.20 33.38
N PHE A 263 -4.15 -10.34 34.30
CA PHE A 263 -2.81 -10.28 34.88
C PHE A 263 -2.90 -10.19 36.40
N PHE A 264 -2.04 -10.92 37.11
CA PHE A 264 -1.92 -10.86 38.58
C PHE A 264 -0.50 -10.40 38.95
N CYS A 265 -0.43 -9.44 39.86
CA CYS A 265 0.83 -8.90 40.38
C CYS A 265 1.55 -9.97 41.20
N LYS A 266 2.73 -10.41 40.75
CA LYS A 266 3.57 -11.36 41.46
C LYS A 266 4.30 -10.74 42.67
N ASN A 267 4.53 -9.44 42.61
CA ASN A 267 5.14 -8.60 43.65
C ASN A 267 4.43 -7.25 43.67
N ASP A 268 4.71 -6.42 44.66
CA ASP A 268 4.33 -5.01 44.62
C ASP A 268 4.96 -4.35 43.40
N MET A 269 4.17 -3.60 42.63
CA MET A 269 4.64 -3.01 41.38
C MET A 269 3.96 -1.68 41.06
N LYS A 270 4.59 -0.86 40.25
CA LYS A 270 4.01 0.35 39.68
C LYS A 270 3.46 0.06 38.28
N VAL A 271 2.25 0.52 38.06
CA VAL A 271 1.54 0.34 36.77
C VAL A 271 1.31 1.71 36.16
N GLY A 272 1.80 1.90 34.95
CA GLY A 272 1.57 3.09 34.15
C GLY A 272 0.33 2.93 33.29
N ILE A 273 -0.54 3.94 33.24
CA ILE A 273 -1.72 3.98 32.36
C ILE A 273 -1.38 4.85 31.16
N ILE A 274 -1.48 4.29 29.95
CA ILE A 274 -1.23 4.98 28.68
C ILE A 274 -2.56 5.23 27.99
N PRO A 275 -2.89 6.48 27.57
CA PRO A 275 -4.17 6.83 26.96
C PRO A 275 -4.22 6.48 25.46
N ILE A 276 -4.10 5.19 25.15
CA ILE A 276 -4.28 4.58 23.84
C ILE A 276 -4.79 3.16 24.01
N GLY A 277 -5.74 2.73 23.19
CA GLY A 277 -6.34 1.42 23.28
C GLY A 277 -6.76 0.84 21.94
N HIS A 278 -7.65 -0.17 21.99
CA HIS A 278 -8.05 -0.87 20.76
C HIS A 278 -8.96 -0.02 19.84
N ALA A 279 -9.64 1.01 20.36
CA ALA A 279 -10.38 1.97 19.54
C ALA A 279 -9.45 2.87 18.69
N ASP A 280 -8.19 3.01 19.09
CA ASP A 280 -7.17 3.75 18.34
C ASP A 280 -6.39 2.83 17.35
N GLY A 281 -6.76 1.54 17.24
CA GLY A 281 -6.13 0.59 16.34
C GLY A 281 -5.10 -0.35 16.99
N ILE A 282 -4.87 -0.27 18.30
CA ILE A 282 -3.98 -1.19 19.01
C ILE A 282 -4.68 -2.53 19.23
N SER A 283 -4.33 -3.53 18.42
CA SER A 283 -4.97 -4.84 18.50
C SER A 283 -4.86 -5.46 19.89
N ARG A 284 -5.99 -6.01 20.39
CA ARG A 284 -6.02 -6.78 21.65
C ARG A 284 -5.12 -8.02 21.62
N PHE A 285 -4.74 -8.49 20.43
CA PHE A 285 -3.76 -9.57 20.25
C PHE A 285 -2.42 -9.23 20.90
N PHE A 286 -2.04 -7.95 20.92
CA PHE A 286 -0.80 -7.49 21.54
C PHE A 286 -0.81 -7.50 23.06
N SER A 287 -1.93 -7.78 23.74
CA SER A 287 -2.03 -7.81 25.21
C SER A 287 -1.02 -8.76 25.89
N LYS A 288 -0.51 -9.79 25.19
CA LYS A 288 0.34 -10.81 25.81
C LYS A 288 1.84 -10.65 25.54
N ASN A 289 2.23 -9.94 24.49
CA ASN A 289 3.63 -9.89 24.02
C ASN A 289 4.09 -8.51 23.57
N ALA A 290 3.29 -7.48 23.81
CA ALA A 290 3.67 -6.12 23.45
C ALA A 290 4.48 -5.44 24.57
N HIS A 291 5.27 -4.51 24.15
CA HIS A 291 6.02 -3.64 25.05
C HIS A 291 6.05 -2.22 24.48
N VAL A 292 6.27 -1.26 25.35
CA VAL A 292 6.58 0.13 24.99
C VAL A 292 8.00 0.46 25.46
N PHE A 293 8.52 1.59 25.00
CA PHE A 293 9.82 2.09 25.44
C PHE A 293 9.63 3.35 26.29
N ILE A 294 10.24 3.41 27.46
CA ILE A 294 10.26 4.56 28.36
C ILE A 294 11.73 4.88 28.67
N GLY A 295 12.20 6.06 28.23
CA GLY A 295 13.62 6.40 28.40
C GLY A 295 14.59 5.36 27.82
N GLY A 296 14.20 4.70 26.70
CA GLY A 296 15.00 3.65 26.05
C GLY A 296 14.89 2.26 26.69
N LYS A 297 14.15 2.09 27.80
CA LYS A 297 13.93 0.79 28.46
C LYS A 297 12.59 0.19 28.06
N LYS A 298 12.56 -1.14 27.87
CA LYS A 298 11.32 -1.87 27.60
C LYS A 298 10.43 -1.91 28.84
N ALA A 299 9.13 -1.60 28.64
CA ALA A 299 8.08 -1.77 29.64
C ALA A 299 6.98 -2.67 29.02
N GLU A 300 6.65 -3.77 29.69
CA GLU A 300 5.67 -4.74 29.21
C GLU A 300 4.25 -4.21 29.32
N VAL A 301 3.40 -4.55 28.36
CA VAL A 301 1.95 -4.33 28.44
C VAL A 301 1.35 -5.36 29.38
N LEU A 302 0.57 -4.89 30.34
CA LEU A 302 -0.03 -5.71 31.40
C LEU A 302 -1.53 -5.91 31.15
N GLY A 303 -1.99 -7.14 31.26
CA GLY A 303 -3.40 -7.47 31.14
C GLY A 303 -3.97 -7.19 29.74
N ASN A 304 -5.30 -7.14 29.64
CA ASN A 304 -5.98 -6.90 28.37
C ASN A 304 -5.99 -5.41 28.03
N ILE A 305 -5.65 -5.09 26.76
CA ILE A 305 -5.78 -3.73 26.23
C ILE A 305 -7.26 -3.33 26.26
N CYS A 306 -7.55 -2.17 26.88
CA CYS A 306 -8.87 -1.61 26.97
C CYS A 306 -9.24 -0.81 25.70
N MET A 307 -10.45 -0.22 25.68
CA MET A 307 -10.90 0.57 24.53
C MET A 307 -10.00 1.78 24.28
N ASP A 308 -9.70 2.56 25.35
CA ASP A 308 -9.05 3.86 25.26
C ASP A 308 -7.71 3.91 26.01
N VAL A 309 -7.35 2.84 26.74
CA VAL A 309 -6.12 2.79 27.54
C VAL A 309 -5.48 1.41 27.50
N LEU A 310 -4.17 1.38 27.74
CA LEU A 310 -3.42 0.18 28.05
C LEU A 310 -2.58 0.40 29.33
N MET A 311 -2.24 -0.68 29.99
CA MET A 311 -1.46 -0.69 31.23
C MET A 311 -0.07 -1.26 30.97
N ILE A 312 0.94 -0.69 31.61
CA ILE A 312 2.35 -1.10 31.46
C ILE A 312 3.03 -1.28 32.82
N ASN A 313 4.05 -2.11 32.85
CA ASN A 313 4.95 -2.27 33.99
C ASN A 313 5.97 -1.12 34.02
N LEU A 314 6.14 -0.45 35.18
CA LEU A 314 7.09 0.66 35.40
C LEU A 314 8.23 0.28 36.30
#